data_1d550cbae9298b4689b6073524cbee62
#
_entry.id   1d550cbae9298b4689b6073524cbee62
#
_cell.length_a   1.000
_cell.length_b   1.000
_cell.length_c   1.000
_cell.angle_alpha   90.00
_cell.angle_beta   90.00
_cell.angle_gamma   90.00
#
_symmetry.space_group_name_H-M   'P 1'
#
loop_
_entity.id
_entity.type
_entity.pdbx_description
1 polymer ?
#
loop_
_entity_poly.entity_id
_entity_poly.type
_entity_poly.pdbx_seq_one_letter_code
_entity_poly.pdbx_strand_id
1 'polypeptide(L)'
;IDPHIGRIVEDCDGLLSPGDSDNSHALKYIRRVTNKRNLEASNKLFQELVEEIHRRGMKVILDGVFNHCGSFNKWMDRERIYEPQPDYPKGAYVSAQSPYRSFFLFHNNQDSAWPYNGTYDGWWGHDTLPKLAYEESPDLEDYIMRIGKKWVSAPYNIDGWRLDVAADLGFSNEYNHLFWKRFRKEVKSVNPDALILAEHYGDPQDWLQGDEWDSVMNYDAFMEPVTW
;
A
#
# COMPACT_ATOMS: atom_id res chain seq x y z
N ILE A 1 -8.47 -5.40 -5.52
CA ILE A 1 -9.21 -5.48 -4.23
C ILE A 1 -9.08 -6.90 -3.68
N ASP A 2 -8.82 -7.03 -2.37
CA ASP A 2 -8.75 -8.33 -1.70
C ASP A 2 -10.07 -9.10 -1.87
N PRO A 3 -10.04 -10.33 -2.40
CA PRO A 3 -11.25 -11.12 -2.61
C PRO A 3 -12.04 -11.45 -1.35
N HIS A 4 -11.42 -11.42 -0.16
CA HIS A 4 -12.14 -11.68 1.10
C HIS A 4 -13.07 -10.54 1.52
N ILE A 5 -12.76 -9.32 1.11
CA ILE A 5 -13.65 -8.16 1.27
C ILE A 5 -14.40 -7.83 -0.01
N GLY A 6 -14.02 -8.44 -1.14
CA GLY A 6 -14.65 -8.31 -2.43
C GLY A 6 -15.53 -9.52 -2.77
N ARG A 7 -15.14 -10.28 -3.80
CA ARG A 7 -15.87 -11.45 -4.28
C ARG A 7 -14.96 -12.64 -4.52
N ILE A 8 -15.23 -13.76 -3.84
CA ILE A 8 -14.61 -15.05 -4.12
C ILE A 8 -15.50 -15.81 -5.08
N VAL A 9 -14.99 -16.17 -6.27
CA VAL A 9 -15.66 -16.98 -7.28
C VAL A 9 -15.04 -18.37 -7.42
N GLU A 10 -13.79 -18.53 -6.97
CA GLU A 10 -13.12 -19.81 -6.85
C GLU A 10 -12.62 -19.99 -5.41
N ASP A 11 -13.13 -21.00 -4.74
CA ASP A 11 -12.65 -21.40 -3.43
C ASP A 11 -11.48 -22.37 -3.61
N CYS A 12 -10.26 -21.83 -3.56
CA CYS A 12 -9.08 -22.59 -3.90
C CYS A 12 -8.72 -23.69 -2.88
N ASP A 13 -9.23 -23.66 -1.63
CA ASP A 13 -8.82 -24.59 -0.57
C ASP A 13 -9.79 -24.75 0.62
N GLY A 14 -11.05 -24.46 0.46
CA GLY A 14 -12.01 -24.48 1.57
C GLY A 14 -11.84 -23.34 2.57
N LEU A 15 -12.78 -23.20 3.46
CA LEU A 15 -12.78 -22.12 4.46
C LEU A 15 -11.69 -22.34 5.52
N LEU A 16 -11.12 -21.23 5.99
CA LEU A 16 -10.40 -21.24 7.27
C LEU A 16 -11.39 -21.65 8.37
N SER A 17 -11.04 -22.67 9.14
CA SER A 17 -11.89 -23.11 10.24
C SER A 17 -11.80 -22.14 11.43
N PRO A 18 -12.89 -21.82 12.13
CA PRO A 18 -12.79 -21.13 13.40
C PRO A 18 -11.87 -21.90 14.36
N GLY A 19 -10.84 -21.27 14.85
CA GLY A 19 -9.84 -21.90 15.72
C GLY A 19 -8.49 -22.21 15.06
N ASP A 20 -8.34 -21.96 13.76
CA ASP A 20 -7.04 -21.99 13.09
C ASP A 20 -6.21 -20.79 13.57
N SER A 21 -5.36 -21.03 14.54
CA SER A 21 -4.59 -19.99 15.24
C SER A 21 -3.14 -19.87 14.78
N ASP A 22 -2.74 -20.66 13.79
CA ASP A 22 -1.39 -20.66 13.26
C ASP A 22 -1.33 -20.26 11.79
N ASN A 23 -0.13 -19.97 11.30
CA ASN A 23 0.13 -19.60 9.91
C ASN A 23 -0.03 -20.74 8.90
N SER A 24 -0.41 -21.96 9.33
CA SER A 24 -0.59 -23.11 8.44
C SER A 24 -1.67 -22.86 7.38
N HIS A 25 -2.61 -21.96 7.67
CA HIS A 25 -3.70 -21.57 6.79
C HIS A 25 -3.40 -20.33 5.91
N ALA A 26 -2.27 -19.67 6.14
CA ALA A 26 -1.85 -18.51 5.32
C ALA A 26 -1.74 -18.88 3.83
N LEU A 27 -1.32 -20.11 3.50
CA LEU A 27 -1.30 -20.59 2.11
C LEU A 27 -2.68 -20.60 1.46
N LYS A 28 -3.73 -21.01 2.17
CA LYS A 28 -5.10 -20.99 1.64
C LYS A 28 -5.57 -19.57 1.40
N TYR A 29 -5.31 -18.66 2.35
CA TYR A 29 -5.57 -17.25 2.20
C TYR A 29 -4.87 -16.69 0.95
N ILE A 30 -3.57 -16.93 0.82
CA ILE A 30 -2.78 -16.45 -0.31
C ILE A 30 -3.28 -17.01 -1.64
N ARG A 31 -3.62 -18.28 -1.74
CA ARG A 31 -4.19 -18.85 -2.97
C ARG A 31 -5.46 -18.15 -3.40
N ARG A 32 -6.36 -17.79 -2.48
CA ARG A 32 -7.57 -17.03 -2.78
C ARG A 32 -7.26 -15.61 -3.25
N VAL A 33 -6.39 -14.88 -2.54
CA VAL A 33 -6.06 -13.48 -2.86
C VAL A 33 -5.18 -13.34 -4.10
N THR A 34 -4.50 -14.41 -4.52
CA THR A 34 -3.66 -14.42 -5.72
C THR A 34 -4.36 -15.02 -6.94
N ASN A 35 -5.51 -15.67 -6.76
CA ASN A 35 -6.29 -16.21 -7.85
C ASN A 35 -6.81 -15.09 -8.76
N LYS A 36 -6.44 -15.12 -10.04
CA LYS A 36 -6.79 -14.06 -11.00
C LYS A 36 -8.30 -13.85 -11.16
N ARG A 37 -9.09 -14.94 -11.18
CA ARG A 37 -10.56 -14.85 -11.30
C ARG A 37 -11.18 -14.19 -10.08
N ASN A 38 -10.68 -14.50 -8.88
CA ASN A 38 -11.12 -13.83 -7.65
C ASN A 38 -10.75 -12.35 -7.66
N LEU A 39 -9.53 -12.00 -8.07
CA LEU A 39 -9.09 -10.60 -8.18
C LEU A 39 -9.92 -9.82 -9.21
N GLU A 40 -10.19 -10.40 -10.37
CA GLU A 40 -11.01 -9.78 -11.42
C GLU A 40 -12.45 -9.58 -10.94
N ALA A 41 -13.05 -10.58 -10.32
CA ALA A 41 -14.41 -10.50 -9.78
C ALA A 41 -14.53 -9.44 -8.67
N SER A 42 -13.51 -9.35 -7.80
CA SER A 42 -13.45 -8.35 -6.73
C SER A 42 -13.24 -6.93 -7.25
N ASN A 43 -12.39 -6.77 -8.26
CA ASN A 43 -12.18 -5.48 -8.90
C ASN A 43 -13.46 -5.01 -9.62
N LYS A 44 -14.18 -5.93 -10.26
CA LYS A 44 -15.48 -5.60 -10.88
C LYS A 44 -16.53 -5.19 -9.85
N LEU A 45 -16.63 -5.94 -8.76
CA LEU A 45 -17.54 -5.56 -7.65
C LEU A 45 -17.20 -4.18 -7.08
N PHE A 46 -15.92 -3.86 -6.98
CA PHE A 46 -15.50 -2.54 -6.51
C PHE A 46 -15.90 -1.42 -7.48
N GLN A 47 -15.82 -1.65 -8.80
CA GLN A 47 -16.32 -0.71 -9.81
C GLN A 47 -17.82 -0.46 -9.62
N GLU A 48 -18.60 -1.54 -9.51
CA GLU A 48 -20.05 -1.47 -9.25
C GLU A 48 -20.37 -0.69 -7.96
N LEU A 49 -19.56 -0.89 -6.91
CA LEU A 49 -19.69 -0.15 -5.65
C LEU A 49 -19.41 1.35 -5.82
N VAL A 50 -18.35 1.73 -6.51
CA VAL A 50 -18.01 3.14 -6.76
C VAL A 50 -19.10 3.82 -7.58
N GLU A 51 -19.60 3.16 -8.63
CA GLU A 51 -20.72 3.67 -9.44
C GLU A 51 -21.98 3.91 -8.60
N GLU A 52 -22.32 2.97 -7.71
CA GLU A 52 -23.48 3.11 -6.82
C GLU A 52 -23.30 4.22 -5.79
N ILE A 53 -22.10 4.38 -5.24
CA ILE A 53 -21.74 5.47 -4.33
C ILE A 53 -21.93 6.83 -5.03
N HIS A 54 -21.41 6.97 -6.25
CA HIS A 54 -21.55 8.18 -7.07
C HIS A 54 -23.01 8.46 -7.42
N ARG A 55 -23.79 7.44 -7.75
CA ARG A 55 -25.24 7.58 -8.02
C ARG A 55 -26.01 8.15 -6.82
N ARG A 56 -25.50 7.93 -5.60
CA ARG A 56 -26.04 8.49 -4.36
C ARG A 56 -25.47 9.85 -4.01
N GLY A 57 -24.65 10.46 -4.86
CA GLY A 57 -24.02 11.76 -4.63
C GLY A 57 -22.88 11.74 -3.61
N MET A 58 -22.36 10.55 -3.28
CA MET A 58 -21.21 10.39 -2.38
C MET A 58 -19.90 10.25 -3.15
N LYS A 59 -18.77 10.38 -2.46
CA LYS A 59 -17.42 10.31 -2.99
C LYS A 59 -16.65 9.14 -2.37
N VAL A 60 -15.66 8.62 -3.09
CA VAL A 60 -14.80 7.51 -2.64
C VAL A 60 -13.36 7.99 -2.57
N ILE A 61 -12.77 7.91 -1.38
CA ILE A 61 -11.35 8.16 -1.14
C ILE A 61 -10.74 6.84 -0.68
N LEU A 62 -9.69 6.37 -1.36
CA LEU A 62 -8.96 5.18 -0.95
C LEU A 62 -7.77 5.53 -0.06
N ASP A 63 -7.45 4.63 0.85
CA ASP A 63 -6.25 4.71 1.67
C ASP A 63 -5.01 4.27 0.88
N GLY A 64 -4.03 5.15 0.79
CA GLY A 64 -2.75 4.94 0.12
C GLY A 64 -1.63 4.76 1.14
N VAL A 65 -1.40 3.52 1.57
CA VAL A 65 -0.29 3.16 2.44
C VAL A 65 0.95 2.98 1.57
N PHE A 66 1.66 4.08 1.29
CA PHE A 66 2.81 4.10 0.38
C PHE A 66 4.16 4.18 1.11
N ASN A 67 4.18 4.49 2.40
CA ASN A 67 5.42 4.55 3.18
C ASN A 67 6.02 3.16 3.48
N HIS A 68 5.19 2.16 3.69
CA HIS A 68 5.57 0.80 4.08
C HIS A 68 4.61 -0.23 3.50
N CYS A 69 4.93 -1.51 3.66
CA CYS A 69 3.99 -2.59 3.38
C CYS A 69 3.95 -3.57 4.55
N GLY A 70 3.05 -4.55 4.51
CA GLY A 70 3.08 -5.66 5.46
C GLY A 70 4.25 -6.60 5.19
N SER A 71 4.82 -7.21 6.22
CA SER A 71 5.95 -8.16 6.10
C SER A 71 5.62 -9.37 5.23
N PHE A 72 4.36 -9.78 5.18
CA PHE A 72 3.86 -10.88 4.34
C PHE A 72 3.44 -10.45 2.92
N ASN A 73 3.66 -9.17 2.53
CA ASN A 73 3.50 -8.76 1.14
C ASN A 73 4.46 -9.53 0.25
N LYS A 74 4.04 -9.92 -0.94
CA LYS A 74 4.84 -10.69 -1.90
C LYS A 74 6.22 -10.09 -2.21
N TRP A 75 6.37 -8.77 -2.07
CA TRP A 75 7.66 -8.11 -2.29
C TRP A 75 8.66 -8.42 -1.19
N MET A 76 8.18 -8.52 0.05
CA MET A 76 9.02 -8.84 1.22
C MET A 76 9.04 -10.34 1.49
N ASP A 77 7.86 -10.95 1.60
CA ASP A 77 7.62 -12.38 1.87
C ASP A 77 8.43 -12.92 3.07
N ARG A 78 8.48 -12.15 4.16
CA ARG A 78 9.21 -12.53 5.38
C ARG A 78 8.70 -13.85 5.96
N GLU A 79 7.40 -14.08 5.89
CA GLU A 79 6.73 -15.28 6.36
C GLU A 79 6.81 -16.45 5.37
N ARG A 80 7.51 -16.29 4.23
CA ARG A 80 7.74 -17.32 3.19
C ARG A 80 6.45 -17.93 2.63
N ILE A 81 5.40 -17.12 2.51
CA ILE A 81 4.08 -17.57 2.06
C ILE A 81 4.03 -17.71 0.53
N TYR A 82 4.74 -16.84 -0.18
CA TYR A 82 4.83 -16.87 -1.64
C TYR A 82 5.94 -17.76 -2.17
N GLU A 83 6.93 -18.10 -1.34
CA GLU A 83 8.08 -18.92 -1.74
C GLU A 83 7.69 -20.23 -2.44
N PRO A 84 6.67 -20.98 -1.97
CA PRO A 84 6.25 -22.21 -2.64
C PRO A 84 5.35 -21.98 -3.87
N GLN A 85 4.99 -20.74 -4.21
CA GLN A 85 4.10 -20.44 -5.33
C GLN A 85 4.91 -20.29 -6.63
N PRO A 86 4.67 -21.14 -7.66
CA PRO A 86 5.53 -21.19 -8.86
C PRO A 86 5.48 -19.91 -9.70
N ASP A 87 4.40 -19.16 -9.63
CA ASP A 87 4.16 -17.96 -10.44
C ASP A 87 4.67 -16.67 -9.79
N TYR A 88 5.28 -16.76 -8.60
CA TYR A 88 5.77 -15.60 -7.87
C TYR A 88 7.29 -15.62 -7.74
N PRO A 89 7.98 -14.52 -8.06
CA PRO A 89 9.38 -14.37 -7.70
C PRO A 89 9.56 -14.46 -6.19
N LYS A 90 10.72 -14.92 -5.73
CA LYS A 90 11.05 -14.91 -4.31
C LYS A 90 11.04 -13.48 -3.77
N GLY A 91 10.46 -13.27 -2.60
CA GLY A 91 10.46 -12.00 -1.91
C GLY A 91 11.86 -11.52 -1.51
N ALA A 92 11.97 -10.24 -1.20
CA ALA A 92 13.24 -9.60 -0.84
C ALA A 92 13.89 -10.18 0.41
N TYR A 93 13.08 -10.68 1.36
CA TYR A 93 13.57 -11.33 2.57
C TYR A 93 14.07 -12.76 2.30
N VAL A 94 13.47 -13.44 1.33
CA VAL A 94 13.77 -14.82 0.99
C VAL A 94 15.07 -14.94 0.19
N SER A 95 15.40 -13.93 -0.63
CA SER A 95 16.58 -13.97 -1.49
C SER A 95 17.17 -12.58 -1.73
N ALA A 96 18.50 -12.48 -1.59
CA ALA A 96 19.24 -11.28 -1.96
C ALA A 96 19.20 -11.00 -3.49
N GLN A 97 18.87 -12.00 -4.30
CA GLN A 97 18.70 -11.89 -5.75
C GLN A 97 17.24 -11.64 -6.15
N SER A 98 16.36 -11.38 -5.19
CA SER A 98 14.96 -11.03 -5.45
C SER A 98 14.87 -9.79 -6.36
N PRO A 99 13.94 -9.76 -7.34
CA PRO A 99 13.68 -8.56 -8.13
C PRO A 99 13.11 -7.41 -7.28
N TYR A 100 12.68 -7.72 -6.06
CA TYR A 100 12.15 -6.75 -5.10
C TYR A 100 13.19 -6.30 -4.06
N ARG A 101 14.46 -6.74 -4.18
CA ARG A 101 15.48 -6.45 -3.17
C ARG A 101 15.71 -4.95 -2.97
N SER A 102 15.75 -4.19 -4.05
CA SER A 102 15.90 -2.72 -4.01
C SER A 102 14.68 -1.95 -3.48
N PHE A 103 13.55 -2.63 -3.28
CA PHE A 103 12.36 -2.01 -2.71
C PHE A 103 12.49 -1.73 -1.21
N PHE A 104 13.50 -2.30 -0.57
CA PHE A 104 13.75 -2.21 0.86
C PHE A 104 15.22 -1.92 1.14
N LEU A 105 15.49 -1.19 2.20
CA LEU A 105 16.87 -0.94 2.64
C LEU A 105 17.30 -2.04 3.62
N PHE A 106 18.20 -2.90 3.15
CA PHE A 106 18.80 -3.96 3.94
C PHE A 106 20.18 -3.54 4.46
N HIS A 107 20.43 -3.73 5.75
CA HIS A 107 21.71 -3.39 6.40
C HIS A 107 22.77 -4.46 6.22
N ASN A 108 22.37 -5.70 5.90
CA ASN A 108 23.27 -6.79 5.55
C ASN A 108 22.60 -7.72 4.53
N ASN A 109 23.41 -8.54 3.87
CA ASN A 109 22.94 -9.50 2.86
C ASN A 109 22.60 -10.87 3.43
N GLN A 110 22.57 -11.01 4.75
CA GLN A 110 22.24 -12.27 5.39
C GLN A 110 20.77 -12.31 5.74
N ASP A 111 20.16 -13.44 5.50
CA ASP A 111 18.84 -13.72 6.00
C ASP A 111 18.92 -13.80 7.52
N SER A 112 18.26 -12.89 8.22
CA SER A 112 18.11 -13.04 9.67
C SER A 112 17.06 -14.09 9.95
N ALA A 113 17.32 -14.87 11.00
CA ALA A 113 16.36 -15.88 11.41
C ALA A 113 15.06 -15.22 11.90
N TRP A 114 13.94 -15.70 11.40
CA TRP A 114 12.62 -15.40 11.98
C TRP A 114 12.61 -15.76 13.47
N PRO A 115 12.01 -14.98 14.36
CA PRO A 115 11.22 -13.75 14.12
C PRO A 115 12.02 -12.45 14.29
N TYR A 116 13.32 -12.52 14.46
CA TYR A 116 14.15 -11.36 14.78
C TYR A 116 14.58 -10.63 13.51
N ASN A 117 14.30 -9.33 13.46
CA ASN A 117 14.76 -8.51 12.35
C ASN A 117 15.75 -7.44 12.82
N GLY A 118 16.96 -7.51 12.32
CA GLY A 118 17.95 -6.46 12.40
C GLY A 118 18.54 -6.15 11.02
N THR A 119 17.86 -6.60 9.95
CA THR A 119 18.44 -6.65 8.62
C THR A 119 17.85 -5.65 7.64
N TYR A 120 16.66 -5.09 7.90
CA TYR A 120 16.02 -4.09 7.04
C TYR A 120 15.31 -3.01 7.86
N ASP A 121 15.07 -1.87 7.22
CA ASP A 121 14.34 -0.79 7.85
C ASP A 121 12.84 -1.09 7.89
N GLY A 122 12.26 -0.90 9.07
CA GLY A 122 10.82 -0.87 9.30
C GLY A 122 10.37 0.53 9.69
N TRP A 123 9.12 0.88 9.37
CA TRP A 123 8.54 2.12 9.84
C TRP A 123 8.53 2.13 11.38
N TRP A 124 9.14 3.14 11.98
CA TRP A 124 9.41 3.25 13.43
C TRP A 124 10.07 2.01 14.05
N GLY A 125 10.85 1.27 13.26
CA GLY A 125 11.52 0.05 13.71
C GLY A 125 10.63 -1.19 13.78
N HIS A 126 9.37 -1.11 13.36
CA HIS A 126 8.48 -2.26 13.31
C HIS A 126 8.87 -3.21 12.19
N ASP A 127 9.22 -4.43 12.54
CA ASP A 127 9.63 -5.47 11.61
C ASP A 127 8.50 -6.04 10.75
N THR A 128 7.26 -5.85 11.20
CA THR A 128 6.04 -6.21 10.45
C THR A 128 5.62 -5.17 9.43
N LEU A 129 6.27 -4.00 9.44
CA LEU A 129 6.00 -2.85 8.57
C LEU A 129 7.26 -2.43 7.81
N PRO A 130 7.78 -3.27 6.89
CA PRO A 130 8.97 -2.95 6.09
C PRO A 130 8.80 -1.62 5.36
N LYS A 131 9.74 -0.69 5.56
CA LYS A 131 9.74 0.61 4.92
C LYS A 131 10.17 0.50 3.46
N LEU A 132 9.49 1.22 2.57
CA LEU A 132 9.77 1.22 1.14
C LEU A 132 10.88 2.20 0.79
N ALA A 133 11.90 1.73 0.06
CA ALA A 133 13.13 2.46 -0.27
C ALA A 133 13.06 3.02 -1.70
N TYR A 134 12.32 4.08 -1.88
CA TYR A 134 12.10 4.70 -3.19
C TYR A 134 13.36 5.30 -3.79
N GLU A 135 14.23 5.91 -2.97
CA GLU A 135 15.48 6.52 -3.40
C GLU A 135 16.42 5.49 -4.06
N GLU A 136 16.31 4.22 -3.65
CA GLU A 136 17.10 3.11 -4.17
C GLU A 136 16.40 2.37 -5.33
N SER A 137 15.13 2.70 -5.60
CA SER A 137 14.31 1.94 -6.55
C SER A 137 13.37 2.81 -7.39
N PRO A 138 13.86 3.38 -8.50
CA PRO A 138 13.02 4.10 -9.46
C PRO A 138 11.85 3.25 -10.01
N ASP A 139 12.05 1.94 -10.15
CA ASP A 139 11.00 1.02 -10.62
C ASP A 139 9.82 0.93 -9.62
N LEU A 140 10.12 0.97 -8.32
CA LEU A 140 9.11 1.03 -7.27
C LEU A 140 8.35 2.35 -7.32
N GLU A 141 9.04 3.47 -7.43
CA GLU A 141 8.43 4.79 -7.55
C GLU A 141 7.51 4.84 -8.77
N ASP A 142 7.98 4.41 -9.93
CA ASP A 142 7.19 4.35 -11.16
C ASP A 142 5.96 3.43 -11.01
N TYR A 143 6.10 2.33 -10.28
CA TYR A 143 4.98 1.44 -9.99
C TYR A 143 3.91 2.15 -9.16
N ILE A 144 4.30 2.86 -8.10
CA ILE A 144 3.35 3.60 -7.25
C ILE A 144 2.70 4.75 -8.03
N MET A 145 3.43 5.46 -8.87
CA MET A 145 2.84 6.49 -9.75
C MET A 145 1.76 5.90 -10.67
N ARG A 146 2.00 4.72 -11.23
CA ARG A 146 0.98 4.01 -12.03
C ARG A 146 -0.24 3.60 -11.19
N ILE A 147 -0.04 3.16 -9.94
CA ILE A 147 -1.14 2.84 -9.00
C ILE A 147 -1.93 4.10 -8.68
N GLY A 148 -1.27 5.21 -8.35
CA GLY A 148 -1.91 6.49 -8.07
C GLY A 148 -2.87 6.92 -9.18
N LYS A 149 -2.43 6.82 -10.43
CA LYS A 149 -3.26 7.13 -11.61
C LYS A 149 -4.39 6.12 -11.86
N LYS A 150 -4.07 4.83 -11.73
CA LYS A 150 -4.99 3.74 -12.09
C LYS A 150 -6.33 3.87 -11.38
N TRP A 151 -6.32 4.10 -10.08
CA TRP A 151 -7.54 4.07 -9.29
C TRP A 151 -8.41 5.31 -9.45
N VAL A 152 -7.81 6.47 -9.74
CA VAL A 152 -8.56 7.72 -10.00
C VAL A 152 -9.03 7.84 -11.45
N SER A 153 -8.71 6.86 -12.29
CA SER A 153 -9.09 6.80 -13.71
C SER A 153 -10.14 5.71 -13.97
N ALA A 154 -10.75 5.77 -15.16
CA ALA A 154 -11.61 4.68 -15.61
C ALA A 154 -10.84 3.36 -15.61
N PRO A 155 -11.47 2.24 -15.23
CA PRO A 155 -12.88 2.10 -14.91
C PRO A 155 -13.21 2.31 -13.41
N TYR A 156 -12.25 2.59 -12.54
CA TYR A 156 -12.45 2.68 -11.10
C TYR A 156 -13.04 4.03 -10.67
N ASN A 157 -12.45 5.14 -11.17
CA ASN A 157 -12.94 6.50 -10.97
C ASN A 157 -13.15 6.91 -9.51
N ILE A 158 -12.25 6.49 -8.59
CA ILE A 158 -12.30 7.01 -7.22
C ILE A 158 -12.00 8.51 -7.22
N ASP A 159 -12.45 9.20 -6.18
CA ASP A 159 -12.39 10.66 -6.10
C ASP A 159 -11.13 11.19 -5.40
N GLY A 160 -10.29 10.31 -4.91
CA GLY A 160 -9.04 10.75 -4.28
C GLY A 160 -8.33 9.68 -3.44
N TRP A 161 -7.23 10.13 -2.85
CA TRP A 161 -6.37 9.36 -1.98
C TRP A 161 -6.29 9.98 -0.60
N ARG A 162 -6.42 9.19 0.44
CA ARG A 162 -5.90 9.48 1.77
C ARG A 162 -4.52 8.84 1.86
N LEU A 163 -3.51 9.61 2.21
CA LEU A 163 -2.11 9.18 2.23
C LEU A 163 -1.69 8.88 3.66
N ASP A 164 -1.46 7.62 3.95
CA ASP A 164 -1.04 7.13 5.27
C ASP A 164 0.37 7.62 5.59
N VAL A 165 0.57 8.20 6.76
CA VAL A 165 1.83 8.74 7.29
C VAL A 165 2.69 9.44 6.23
N ALA A 166 2.06 10.34 5.49
CA ALA A 166 2.60 10.89 4.25
C ALA A 166 3.95 11.60 4.42
N ALA A 167 4.19 12.27 5.56
CA ALA A 167 5.45 12.95 5.84
C ALA A 167 6.61 11.99 6.12
N ASP A 168 6.31 10.74 6.48
CA ASP A 168 7.34 9.73 6.80
C ASP A 168 7.88 9.01 5.56
N LEU A 169 7.25 9.20 4.38
CA LEU A 169 7.65 8.52 3.15
C LEU A 169 9.06 8.94 2.72
N GLY A 170 9.86 7.96 2.31
CA GLY A 170 11.27 8.16 1.93
C GLY A 170 12.20 8.20 3.14
N PHE A 171 13.48 8.39 2.90
CA PHE A 171 14.52 8.46 3.93
C PHE A 171 15.06 9.89 4.14
N SER A 172 14.63 10.84 3.31
CA SER A 172 14.94 12.25 3.47
C SER A 172 13.71 13.13 3.24
N ASN A 173 13.68 14.27 3.93
CA ASN A 173 12.61 15.25 3.74
C ASN A 173 12.63 15.82 2.30
N GLU A 174 13.80 16.04 1.74
CA GLU A 174 13.96 16.50 0.35
C GLU A 174 13.31 15.53 -0.64
N TYR A 175 13.57 14.23 -0.49
CA TYR A 175 12.96 13.22 -1.34
C TYR A 175 11.44 13.14 -1.13
N ASN A 176 10.97 13.24 0.11
CA ASN A 176 9.54 13.25 0.43
C ASN A 176 8.80 14.31 -0.41
N HIS A 177 9.30 15.54 -0.42
CA HIS A 177 8.71 16.62 -1.21
C HIS A 177 8.75 16.33 -2.73
N LEU A 178 9.87 15.79 -3.24
CA LEU A 178 9.98 15.43 -4.67
C LEU A 178 8.97 14.34 -5.06
N PHE A 179 8.81 13.34 -4.20
CA PHE A 179 7.85 12.25 -4.42
C PHE A 179 6.41 12.77 -4.49
N TRP A 180 6.00 13.60 -3.52
CA TRP A 180 4.62 14.10 -3.48
C TRP A 180 4.31 15.08 -4.61
N LYS A 181 5.27 15.90 -5.04
CA LYS A 181 5.15 16.73 -6.24
C LYS A 181 4.92 15.87 -7.49
N ARG A 182 5.70 14.82 -7.65
CA ARG A 182 5.52 13.88 -8.75
C ARG A 182 4.18 13.15 -8.65
N PHE A 183 3.81 12.64 -7.49
CA PHE A 183 2.56 11.94 -7.27
C PHE A 183 1.35 12.83 -7.62
N ARG A 184 1.34 14.07 -7.12
CA ARG A 184 0.31 15.04 -7.48
C ARG A 184 0.23 15.26 -8.99
N LYS A 185 1.36 15.54 -9.63
CA LYS A 185 1.42 15.75 -11.07
C LYS A 185 0.81 14.57 -11.85
N GLU A 186 1.17 13.35 -11.47
CA GLU A 186 0.69 12.13 -12.12
C GLU A 186 -0.81 11.91 -11.88
N VAL A 187 -1.29 12.05 -10.66
CA VAL A 187 -2.70 11.88 -10.31
C VAL A 187 -3.56 12.94 -10.98
N LYS A 188 -3.18 14.22 -10.85
CA LYS A 188 -3.93 15.35 -11.45
C LYS A 188 -3.90 15.35 -12.98
N SER A 189 -2.91 14.71 -13.60
CA SER A 189 -2.85 14.58 -15.06
C SER A 189 -3.99 13.76 -15.66
N VAL A 190 -4.56 12.83 -14.89
CA VAL A 190 -5.64 11.93 -15.32
C VAL A 190 -6.97 12.25 -14.64
N ASN A 191 -6.95 12.86 -13.47
CA ASN A 191 -8.13 13.34 -12.76
C ASN A 191 -7.79 14.63 -11.98
N PRO A 192 -8.00 15.80 -12.58
CA PRO A 192 -7.68 17.09 -11.94
C PRO A 192 -8.43 17.33 -10.62
N ASP A 193 -9.62 16.73 -10.46
CA ASP A 193 -10.49 16.88 -9.30
C ASP A 193 -10.20 15.88 -8.17
N ALA A 194 -9.33 14.90 -8.40
CA ALA A 194 -9.00 13.90 -7.39
C ALA A 194 -8.37 14.56 -6.16
N LEU A 195 -8.96 14.35 -4.99
CA LEU A 195 -8.43 14.85 -3.72
C LEU A 195 -7.15 14.09 -3.32
N ILE A 196 -6.15 14.82 -2.84
CA ILE A 196 -4.95 14.28 -2.21
C ILE A 196 -4.95 14.77 -0.76
N LEU A 197 -5.42 13.90 0.14
CA LEU A 197 -5.57 14.17 1.57
C LEU A 197 -4.49 13.42 2.35
N ALA A 198 -3.59 14.13 3.02
CA ALA A 198 -2.51 13.51 3.77
C ALA A 198 -2.85 13.28 5.25
N GLU A 199 -2.44 12.16 5.80
CA GLU A 199 -2.28 12.02 7.23
C GLU A 199 -0.95 12.66 7.64
N HIS A 200 -1.06 13.69 8.46
CA HIS A 200 0.10 14.40 9.00
C HIS A 200 -0.25 14.99 10.36
N TYR A 201 0.67 14.88 11.29
CA TYR A 201 0.62 15.49 12.62
C TYR A 201 1.58 16.69 12.65
N GLY A 202 1.13 17.82 13.20
CA GLY A 202 1.90 19.05 13.26
C GLY A 202 1.68 19.96 12.06
N ASP A 203 2.60 20.93 11.85
CA ASP A 203 2.45 21.97 10.84
C ASP A 203 2.63 21.44 9.41
N PRO A 204 1.59 21.46 8.56
CA PRO A 204 1.64 20.95 7.21
C PRO A 204 2.03 22.00 6.16
N GLN A 205 2.42 23.22 6.56
CA GLN A 205 2.56 24.35 5.63
C GLN A 205 3.50 24.05 4.47
N ASP A 206 4.60 23.32 4.72
CA ASP A 206 5.60 23.03 3.69
C ASP A 206 5.04 22.18 2.54
N TRP A 207 4.05 21.33 2.81
CA TRP A 207 3.40 20.47 1.79
C TRP A 207 2.13 21.07 1.18
N LEU A 208 1.60 22.16 1.74
CA LEU A 208 0.36 22.80 1.28
C LEU A 208 0.60 24.03 0.38
N GLN A 209 1.72 24.04 -0.35
CA GLN A 209 2.06 25.14 -1.27
C GLN A 209 1.34 25.04 -2.62
N GLY A 210 0.48 24.03 -2.83
CA GLY A 210 -0.31 23.85 -4.04
C GLY A 210 0.28 22.87 -5.05
N ASP A 211 1.46 22.32 -4.78
CA ASP A 211 2.18 21.40 -5.67
C ASP A 211 2.35 19.98 -5.10
N GLU A 212 1.85 19.73 -3.88
CA GLU A 212 1.90 18.42 -3.21
C GLU A 212 0.51 17.97 -2.74
N TRP A 213 0.18 18.11 -1.46
CA TRP A 213 -1.14 17.72 -0.94
C TRP A 213 -2.19 18.82 -1.16
N ASP A 214 -3.46 18.42 -1.27
CA ASP A 214 -4.57 19.38 -1.30
C ASP A 214 -5.01 19.79 0.10
N SER A 215 -4.88 18.86 1.07
CA SER A 215 -5.31 19.05 2.46
C SER A 215 -4.67 18.01 3.36
N VAL A 216 -4.78 18.20 4.66
CA VAL A 216 -4.41 17.23 5.70
C VAL A 216 -5.62 16.83 6.53
N MET A 217 -5.52 15.65 7.18
CA MET A 217 -6.47 15.25 8.22
C MET A 217 -6.38 16.24 9.39
N ASN A 218 -7.52 16.65 9.91
CA ASN A 218 -7.60 17.74 10.87
C ASN A 218 -7.34 17.28 12.31
N TYR A 219 -6.09 16.92 12.59
CA TYR A 219 -5.68 16.51 13.95
C TYR A 219 -5.60 17.72 14.89
N ASP A 220 -4.85 18.76 14.51
CA ASP A 220 -4.52 19.90 15.38
C ASP A 220 -5.71 20.81 15.65
N ALA A 221 -6.55 21.09 14.63
CA ALA A 221 -7.65 22.05 14.77
C ALA A 221 -8.99 21.41 15.19
N PHE A 222 -9.12 20.09 15.17
CA PHE A 222 -10.34 19.40 15.56
C PHE A 222 -10.10 18.28 16.58
N MET A 223 -9.29 17.27 16.25
CA MET A 223 -9.14 16.11 17.14
C MET A 223 -8.56 16.51 18.50
N GLU A 224 -7.43 17.21 18.51
CA GLU A 224 -6.78 17.60 19.76
C GLU A 224 -7.67 18.53 20.63
N PRO A 225 -8.26 19.63 20.09
CA PRO A 225 -9.14 20.49 20.89
C PRO A 225 -10.41 19.81 21.42
N VAL A 226 -10.86 18.71 20.80
CA VAL A 226 -12.07 17.98 21.22
C VAL A 226 -11.77 16.86 22.19
N THR A 227 -10.56 16.30 22.15
CA THR A 227 -10.16 15.14 22.98
C THR A 227 -9.40 15.52 24.25
N TRP A 228 -8.86 16.73 24.36
CA TRP A 228 -8.13 17.30 25.50
C TRP A 228 -8.85 18.56 26.00
#